data_91334d900a141e02dfdd97db8bbf3869
#
_entry.id   91334d900a141e02dfdd97db8bbf3869
#
_cell.length_a   1.000
_cell.length_b   1.000
_cell.length_c   1.000
_cell.angle_alpha   90.00
_cell.angle_beta   90.00
_cell.angle_gamma   90.00
#
_symmetry.space_group_name_H-M   'P 1'
#
loop_
_entity.id
_entity.type
_entity.pdbx_description
1 polymer ?
#
loop_
_entity_poly.entity_id
_entity_poly.type
_entity_poly.pdbx_seq_one_letter_code
_entity_poly.pdbx_strand_id
1 'polypeptide(L)'
;MNVAEQLVAQLIDAGVHRVYGIVGDSLNPIVDAIRKSGGSKKGGIDWVHVRHEEAAAFAAAAEAQLTGKLAVCAGSCGPGNLHLINGLYDAQRSGAPVLAIASHIPSVQIGQMYFQETHPDRLFNECSVYNELISSAEQ
;
A
#
# COMPACT_ATOMS: atom_id res chain seq x y z
N MET A 1 19.49 0.64 -6.05
CA MET A 1 18.07 0.31 -5.87
C MET A 1 17.49 1.40 -4.99
N ASN A 2 16.38 2.01 -5.38
CA ASN A 2 15.68 2.99 -4.53
C ASN A 2 14.69 2.29 -3.61
N VAL A 3 14.10 3.02 -2.65
CA VAL A 3 13.13 2.47 -1.66
C VAL A 3 11.97 1.73 -2.34
N ALA A 4 11.40 2.30 -3.40
CA ALA A 4 10.27 1.69 -4.11
C ALA A 4 10.67 0.38 -4.82
N GLU A 5 11.83 0.35 -5.46
CA GLU A 5 12.35 -0.87 -6.11
C GLU A 5 12.64 -1.96 -5.09
N GLN A 6 13.19 -1.60 -3.94
CA GLN A 6 13.46 -2.56 -2.86
C GLN A 6 12.15 -3.10 -2.26
N LEU A 7 11.18 -2.23 -1.97
CA LEU A 7 9.88 -2.65 -1.47
C LEU A 7 9.22 -3.65 -2.44
N VAL A 8 9.18 -3.33 -3.73
CA VAL A 8 8.58 -4.21 -4.74
C VAL A 8 9.31 -5.55 -4.83
N ALA A 9 10.64 -5.56 -4.76
CA ALA A 9 11.41 -6.81 -4.72
C ALA A 9 11.05 -7.66 -3.49
N GLN A 10 10.97 -7.07 -2.31
CA GLN A 10 10.58 -7.79 -1.09
C GLN A 10 9.14 -8.33 -1.16
N LEU A 11 8.20 -7.58 -1.76
CA LEU A 11 6.84 -8.06 -1.97
C LEU A 11 6.79 -9.27 -2.90
N ILE A 12 7.60 -9.27 -3.96
CA ILE A 12 7.73 -10.42 -4.87
C ILE A 12 8.28 -11.63 -4.10
N ASP A 13 9.33 -11.46 -3.32
CA ASP A 13 9.93 -12.52 -2.51
C ASP A 13 8.95 -13.07 -1.45
N ALA A 14 8.06 -12.20 -0.93
CA ALA A 14 6.97 -12.60 -0.04
C ALA A 14 5.80 -13.30 -0.76
N GLY A 15 5.86 -13.46 -2.07
CA GLY A 15 4.85 -14.15 -2.86
C GLY A 15 3.63 -13.29 -3.22
N VAL A 16 3.76 -11.98 -3.17
CA VAL A 16 2.71 -11.04 -3.60
C VAL A 16 2.66 -11.01 -5.14
N HIS A 17 1.48 -11.20 -5.69
CA HIS A 17 1.27 -11.21 -7.15
C HIS A 17 0.51 -9.98 -7.66
N ARG A 18 -0.17 -9.24 -6.79
CA ARG A 18 -0.93 -8.06 -7.17
C ARG A 18 -1.00 -7.02 -6.05
N VAL A 19 -1.16 -5.77 -6.47
CA VAL A 19 -1.45 -4.62 -5.59
C VAL A 19 -2.73 -3.97 -6.07
N TYR A 20 -3.68 -3.79 -5.17
CA TYR A 20 -4.95 -3.12 -5.45
C TYR A 20 -4.85 -1.64 -5.09
N GLY A 21 -5.26 -0.74 -5.99
CA GLY A 21 -5.19 0.69 -5.67
C GLY A 21 -5.61 1.63 -6.79
N ILE A 22 -5.53 2.91 -6.50
CA ILE A 22 -5.63 3.99 -7.49
C ILE A 22 -4.27 4.67 -7.58
N VAL A 23 -3.81 4.89 -8.81
CA VAL A 23 -2.56 5.62 -9.05
C VAL A 23 -2.67 7.06 -8.60
N GLY A 24 -1.56 7.64 -8.17
CA GLY A 24 -1.48 9.03 -7.75
C GLY A 24 -0.01 9.46 -7.65
N ASP A 25 0.23 10.77 -7.65
CA ASP A 25 1.59 11.32 -7.73
C ASP A 25 2.53 10.76 -6.67
N SER A 26 2.07 10.62 -5.45
CA SER A 26 2.87 10.07 -4.34
C SER A 26 3.15 8.58 -4.46
N LEU A 27 2.44 7.84 -5.31
CA LEU A 27 2.65 6.43 -5.60
C LEU A 27 3.49 6.18 -6.87
N ASN A 28 3.80 7.21 -7.66
CA ASN A 28 4.48 7.05 -8.94
C ASN A 28 5.75 6.18 -8.86
N PRO A 29 6.65 6.33 -7.88
CA PRO A 29 7.84 5.47 -7.80
C PRO A 29 7.51 3.99 -7.60
N ILE A 30 6.48 3.68 -6.80
CA ILE A 30 6.04 2.31 -6.52
C ILE A 30 5.36 1.72 -7.75
N VAL A 31 4.45 2.47 -8.39
CA VAL A 31 3.76 2.03 -9.61
C VAL A 31 4.75 1.78 -10.76
N ASP A 32 5.79 2.63 -10.89
CA ASP A 32 6.84 2.41 -11.90
C ASP A 32 7.70 1.17 -11.58
N ALA A 33 8.03 0.94 -10.31
CA ALA A 33 8.73 -0.28 -9.91
C ALA A 33 7.89 -1.54 -10.18
N ILE A 34 6.58 -1.51 -9.89
CA ILE A 34 5.64 -2.58 -10.22
C ILE A 34 5.59 -2.79 -11.74
N ARG A 35 5.45 -1.74 -12.53
CA ARG A 35 5.47 -1.82 -14.01
C ARG A 35 6.76 -2.47 -14.52
N LYS A 36 7.91 -2.09 -13.97
CA LYS A 36 9.22 -2.66 -14.33
C LYS A 36 9.37 -4.13 -13.95
N SER A 37 8.66 -4.62 -12.95
CA SER A 37 8.68 -6.03 -12.56
C SER A 37 8.10 -6.98 -13.61
N GLY A 38 7.36 -6.46 -14.59
CA GLY A 38 6.90 -7.20 -15.76
C GLY A 38 5.58 -7.96 -15.58
N GLY A 39 4.92 -7.80 -14.43
CA GLY A 39 3.63 -8.43 -14.13
C GLY A 39 3.74 -9.86 -13.61
N SER A 40 2.66 -10.35 -12.99
CA SER A 40 2.62 -11.63 -12.27
C SER A 40 2.93 -12.85 -13.17
N LYS A 41 2.58 -12.79 -14.44
CA LYS A 41 2.89 -13.87 -15.41
C LYS A 41 4.39 -14.04 -15.68
N LYS A 42 5.20 -13.03 -15.34
CA LYS A 42 6.66 -13.04 -15.49
C LYS A 42 7.40 -13.07 -14.14
N GLY A 43 6.67 -13.39 -13.05
CA GLY A 43 7.23 -13.40 -11.70
C GLY A 43 7.26 -12.04 -11.04
N GLY A 44 6.65 -11.02 -11.61
CA GLY A 44 6.48 -9.69 -11.00
C GLY A 44 5.10 -9.51 -10.37
N ILE A 45 4.68 -8.25 -10.23
CA ILE A 45 3.41 -7.85 -9.60
C ILE A 45 2.51 -7.17 -10.64
N ASP A 46 1.20 -7.49 -10.61
CA ASP A 46 0.18 -6.78 -11.36
C ASP A 46 -0.40 -5.63 -10.52
N TRP A 47 -0.59 -4.47 -11.13
CA TRP A 47 -1.39 -3.40 -10.57
C TRP A 47 -2.86 -3.61 -10.94
N VAL A 48 -3.71 -3.79 -9.93
CA VAL A 48 -5.15 -3.93 -10.11
C VAL A 48 -5.82 -2.60 -9.80
N HIS A 49 -6.23 -1.89 -10.83
CA HIS A 49 -6.90 -0.61 -10.68
C HIS A 49 -8.32 -0.79 -10.13
N VAL A 50 -8.64 -0.02 -9.11
CA VAL A 50 -9.98 0.07 -8.50
C VAL A 50 -10.56 1.47 -8.71
N ARG A 51 -11.83 1.65 -8.39
CA ARG A 51 -12.51 2.96 -8.52
C ARG A 51 -12.58 3.75 -7.21
N HIS A 52 -12.20 3.12 -6.10
CA HIS A 52 -12.15 3.70 -4.78
C HIS A 52 -11.18 2.89 -3.92
N GLU A 53 -10.35 3.54 -3.11
CA GLU A 53 -9.33 2.85 -2.31
C GLU A 53 -9.91 1.95 -1.23
N GLU A 54 -11.11 2.26 -0.73
CA GLU A 54 -11.85 1.36 0.16
C GLU A 54 -12.07 -0.01 -0.49
N ALA A 55 -12.46 -0.03 -1.78
CA ALA A 55 -12.61 -1.27 -2.54
C ALA A 55 -11.26 -2.00 -2.69
N ALA A 56 -10.14 -1.28 -2.78
CA ALA A 56 -8.81 -1.88 -2.80
C ALA A 56 -8.51 -2.62 -1.50
N ALA A 57 -8.79 -1.99 -0.36
CA ALA A 57 -8.55 -2.59 0.95
C ALA A 57 -9.46 -3.81 1.19
N PHE A 58 -10.75 -3.75 0.83
CA PHE A 58 -11.65 -4.91 0.90
C PHE A 58 -11.23 -6.04 -0.04
N ALA A 59 -10.77 -5.72 -1.27
CA ALA A 59 -10.28 -6.73 -2.20
C ALA A 59 -9.03 -7.44 -1.66
N ALA A 60 -8.08 -6.69 -1.10
CA ALA A 60 -6.91 -7.26 -0.46
C ALA A 60 -7.29 -8.12 0.77
N ALA A 61 -8.21 -7.65 1.60
CA ALA A 61 -8.71 -8.43 2.74
C ALA A 61 -9.36 -9.76 2.29
N ALA A 62 -10.19 -9.72 1.26
CA ALA A 62 -10.82 -10.91 0.71
C ALA A 62 -9.80 -11.88 0.10
N GLU A 63 -8.83 -11.40 -0.66
CA GLU A 63 -7.75 -12.23 -1.19
C GLU A 63 -6.96 -12.91 -0.06
N ALA A 64 -6.58 -12.14 0.96
CA ALA A 64 -5.84 -12.67 2.09
C ALA A 64 -6.62 -13.74 2.87
N GLN A 65 -7.92 -13.53 3.09
CA GLN A 65 -8.79 -14.52 3.73
C GLN A 65 -8.92 -15.81 2.91
N LEU A 66 -9.09 -15.70 1.60
CA LEU A 66 -9.28 -16.85 0.71
C LEU A 66 -7.99 -17.64 0.51
N THR A 67 -6.86 -16.98 0.49
CA THR A 67 -5.56 -17.61 0.15
C THR A 67 -4.69 -17.93 1.35
N GLY A 68 -4.94 -17.29 2.49
CA GLY A 68 -4.05 -17.33 3.66
C GLY A 68 -2.69 -16.65 3.42
N LYS A 69 -2.54 -15.87 2.36
CA LYS A 69 -1.29 -15.21 1.96
C LYS A 69 -1.39 -13.70 2.12
N LEU A 70 -0.22 -13.06 2.21
CA LEU A 70 -0.13 -11.60 2.23
C LEU A 70 -0.75 -11.01 0.95
N ALA A 71 -1.71 -10.10 1.12
CA ALA A 71 -2.26 -9.29 0.03
C ALA A 71 -1.94 -7.80 0.26
N VAL A 72 -1.95 -7.01 -0.80
CA VAL A 72 -1.47 -5.63 -0.74
C VAL A 72 -2.49 -4.67 -1.35
N CYS A 73 -2.77 -3.57 -0.63
CA CYS A 73 -3.49 -2.43 -1.16
C CYS A 73 -2.65 -1.16 -1.04
N ALA A 74 -2.97 -0.15 -1.85
CA ALA A 74 -2.23 1.09 -1.89
C ALA A 74 -3.15 2.30 -2.04
N GLY A 75 -2.85 3.37 -1.31
CA GLY A 75 -3.52 4.66 -1.38
C GLY A 75 -2.52 5.80 -1.57
N SER A 76 -2.89 6.76 -2.42
CA SER A 76 -2.14 8.01 -2.56
C SER A 76 -2.29 8.87 -1.30
N CYS A 77 -1.38 9.83 -1.12
CA CYS A 77 -1.38 10.71 0.07
C CYS A 77 -2.72 11.44 0.25
N GLY A 78 -3.07 11.72 1.49
CA GLY A 78 -4.32 12.38 1.85
C GLY A 78 -5.55 11.48 1.70
N PRO A 79 -6.54 11.86 0.87
CA PRO A 79 -7.80 11.12 0.74
C PRO A 79 -7.63 9.65 0.38
N GLY A 80 -6.67 9.29 -0.47
CA GLY A 80 -6.41 7.91 -0.84
C GLY A 80 -6.09 7.03 0.37
N ASN A 81 -5.27 7.53 1.28
CA ASN A 81 -4.94 6.84 2.52
C ASN A 81 -6.15 6.72 3.45
N LEU A 82 -6.94 7.81 3.59
CA LEU A 82 -8.13 7.81 4.44
C LEU A 82 -9.15 6.78 3.99
N HIS A 83 -9.32 6.61 2.68
CA HIS A 83 -10.27 5.65 2.13
C HIS A 83 -9.90 4.19 2.40
N LEU A 84 -8.63 3.86 2.64
CA LEU A 84 -8.20 2.49 2.98
C LEU A 84 -8.71 2.04 4.35
N ILE A 85 -8.93 2.96 5.28
CA ILE A 85 -9.16 2.68 6.72
C ILE A 85 -10.30 1.68 6.92
N ASN A 86 -11.41 1.84 6.24
CA ASN A 86 -12.59 0.99 6.43
C ASN A 86 -12.29 -0.48 6.10
N GLY A 87 -11.67 -0.74 4.96
CA GLY A 87 -11.28 -2.11 4.59
C GLY A 87 -10.14 -2.67 5.44
N LEU A 88 -9.26 -1.81 5.98
CA LEU A 88 -8.22 -2.23 6.91
C LEU A 88 -8.78 -2.67 8.26
N TYR A 89 -9.84 -2.01 8.76
CA TYR A 89 -10.56 -2.48 9.94
C TYR A 89 -11.17 -3.86 9.72
N ASP A 90 -11.77 -4.10 8.55
CA ASP A 90 -12.31 -5.41 8.20
C ASP A 90 -11.20 -6.48 8.17
N ALA A 91 -10.08 -6.19 7.52
CA ALA A 91 -8.92 -7.07 7.48
C ALA A 91 -8.40 -7.41 8.88
N GLN A 92 -8.23 -6.39 9.74
CA GLN A 92 -7.76 -6.57 11.11
C GLN A 92 -8.71 -7.45 11.92
N ARG A 93 -10.02 -7.18 11.87
CA ARG A 93 -11.03 -7.94 12.62
C ARG A 93 -11.13 -9.39 12.16
N SER A 94 -10.85 -9.64 10.88
CA SER A 94 -10.85 -10.97 10.29
C SER A 94 -9.50 -11.69 10.42
N GLY A 95 -8.47 -11.03 10.95
CA GLY A 95 -7.11 -11.59 11.02
C GLY A 95 -6.47 -11.82 9.65
N ALA A 96 -6.91 -11.09 8.62
CA ALA A 96 -6.42 -11.20 7.26
C ALA A 96 -5.04 -10.50 7.13
N PRO A 97 -4.00 -11.17 6.60
CA PRO A 97 -2.68 -10.58 6.41
C PRO A 97 -2.68 -9.59 5.24
N VAL A 98 -2.91 -8.32 5.53
CA VAL A 98 -2.93 -7.23 4.54
C VAL A 98 -1.81 -6.23 4.83
N LEU A 99 -1.03 -5.88 3.81
CA LEU A 99 -0.12 -4.74 3.82
C LEU A 99 -0.78 -3.56 3.10
N ALA A 100 -0.89 -2.43 3.77
CA ALA A 100 -1.33 -1.17 3.17
C ALA A 100 -0.12 -0.28 2.87
N ILE A 101 0.02 0.12 1.62
CA ILE A 101 1.01 1.13 1.20
C ILE A 101 0.31 2.49 1.24
N ALA A 102 0.52 3.22 2.31
CA ALA A 102 0.02 4.58 2.48
C ALA A 102 1.12 5.56 2.08
N SER A 103 1.11 6.03 0.83
CA SER A 103 2.14 6.97 0.40
C SER A 103 1.98 8.34 1.06
N HIS A 104 3.06 9.09 1.13
CA HIS A 104 3.11 10.38 1.84
C HIS A 104 3.48 11.53 0.88
N ILE A 105 3.23 12.75 1.35
CA ILE A 105 3.74 13.98 0.72
C ILE A 105 5.27 14.02 0.82
N PRO A 106 5.97 14.88 0.06
CA PRO A 106 7.42 15.02 0.19
C PRO A 106 7.85 15.26 1.63
N SER A 107 8.86 14.53 2.10
CA SER A 107 9.32 14.55 3.50
C SER A 107 9.69 15.95 4.00
N VAL A 108 10.21 16.80 3.12
CA VAL A 108 10.57 18.19 3.44
C VAL A 108 9.36 19.11 3.72
N GLN A 109 8.15 18.64 3.41
CA GLN A 109 6.91 19.39 3.58
C GLN A 109 6.01 18.88 4.72
N ILE A 110 6.42 17.77 5.35
CA ILE A 110 5.68 17.19 6.48
C ILE A 110 5.67 18.20 7.65
N GLY A 111 4.49 18.43 8.22
CA GLY A 111 4.26 19.36 9.33
C GLY A 111 4.02 20.81 8.90
N GLN A 112 3.90 21.08 7.60
CA GLN A 112 3.68 22.43 7.06
C GLN A 112 2.24 22.65 6.57
N MET A 113 1.33 21.75 6.89
CA MET A 113 -0.06 21.75 6.36
C MET A 113 -0.09 21.75 4.82
N TYR A 114 0.83 21.00 4.24
CA TYR A 114 0.91 20.86 2.79
C TYR A 114 -0.35 20.19 2.23
N PHE A 115 -0.68 20.50 0.98
CA PHE A 115 -1.81 19.90 0.28
C PHE A 115 -1.80 18.38 0.39
N GLN A 116 -2.92 17.79 0.81
CA GLN A 116 -3.08 16.35 1.06
C GLN A 116 -2.22 15.79 2.19
N GLU A 117 -1.67 16.61 3.06
CA GLU A 117 -1.00 16.11 4.25
C GLU A 117 -2.00 15.41 5.18
N THR A 118 -1.70 14.17 5.52
CA THR A 118 -2.33 13.39 6.59
C THR A 118 -1.24 12.70 7.39
N HIS A 119 -1.59 12.04 8.48
CA HIS A 119 -0.65 11.33 9.33
C HIS A 119 -0.99 9.83 9.38
N PRO A 120 -0.63 9.04 8.34
CA PRO A 120 -0.91 7.61 8.30
C PRO A 120 -0.37 6.84 9.50
N ASP A 121 0.80 7.26 10.02
CA ASP A 121 1.42 6.75 11.24
C ASP A 121 0.52 6.82 12.48
N ARG A 122 -0.42 7.76 12.52
CA ARG A 122 -1.41 7.90 13.59
C ARG A 122 -2.77 7.31 13.21
N LEU A 123 -3.20 7.59 11.97
CA LEU A 123 -4.51 7.19 11.48
C LEU A 123 -4.69 5.67 11.45
N PHE A 124 -3.63 4.92 11.15
CA PHE A 124 -3.70 3.47 10.98
C PHE A 124 -3.40 2.68 12.26
N ASN A 125 -3.09 3.33 13.36
CA ASN A 125 -2.74 2.64 14.60
C ASN A 125 -3.84 1.70 15.10
N GLU A 126 -5.12 2.07 14.99
CA GLU A 126 -6.21 1.23 15.45
C GLU A 126 -6.59 0.09 14.49
N CYS A 127 -6.29 0.23 13.20
CA CYS A 127 -6.62 -0.76 12.18
C CYS A 127 -5.41 -1.56 11.68
N SER A 128 -4.28 -1.48 12.35
CA SER A 128 -3.07 -2.25 12.01
C SER A 128 -2.42 -2.85 13.26
N VAL A 129 -1.63 -3.90 13.07
CA VAL A 129 -0.79 -4.51 14.11
C VAL A 129 0.62 -3.94 14.10
N TYR A 130 1.01 -3.32 13.01
CA TYR A 130 2.30 -2.66 12.82
C TYR A 130 2.13 -1.51 11.85
N ASN A 131 2.75 -0.37 12.13
CA ASN A 131 2.69 0.82 11.31
C ASN A 131 4.02 1.56 11.38
N GLU A 132 4.62 1.89 10.25
CA GLU A 132 5.94 2.52 10.18
C GLU A 132 6.03 3.51 9.03
N LEU A 133 6.70 4.63 9.26
CA LEU A 133 7.07 5.58 8.22
C LEU A 133 8.47 5.23 7.68
N ILE A 134 8.53 4.66 6.49
CA ILE A 134 9.77 4.29 5.83
C ILE A 134 10.35 5.52 5.13
N SER A 135 11.54 5.93 5.55
CA SER A 135 12.25 7.09 5.01
C SER A 135 13.58 6.74 4.33
N SER A 136 14.08 5.52 4.48
CA SER A 136 15.29 5.03 3.83
C SER A 136 15.17 3.57 3.41
N ALA A 137 16.08 3.12 2.54
CA ALA A 137 16.09 1.74 2.06
C ALA A 137 16.59 0.73 3.10
N GLU A 138 17.23 1.20 4.15
CA GLU A 138 17.75 0.36 5.24
C GLU A 138 16.67 -0.01 6.27
N GLN A 139 15.57 0.75 6.32
CA GLN A 139 14.41 0.44 7.15
C GLN A 139 13.59 -0.70 6.56
#